data_5ed45750b9dd48351860fcfd9fa2c9ce
#
_entry.id   5ed45750b9dd48351860fcfd9fa2c9ce
#
_cell.length_a   1.000
_cell.length_b   1.000
_cell.length_c   1.000
_cell.angle_alpha   90.00
_cell.angle_beta   90.00
_cell.angle_gamma   90.00
#
_symmetry.space_group_name_H-M   'P 1'
#
loop_
_entity.id
_entity.type
_entity.pdbx_description
1 polymer ?
#
loop_
_entity_poly.entity_id
_entity_poly.type
_entity_poly.pdbx_seq_one_letter_code
_entity_poly.pdbx_strand_id
1 'polypeptide(L)'
;DMGQHYLDPVQYLLGKDDTGPVSVEIDAPQQHYDAVGSWRRITYTYADGCQVILDGENRDKNAAYIEGPHGKVFKGFKSDIPDMEKLIDSLPDPAPQIGTFSESVRTRKKFALNESNGHRSCSIVNLGVIALRLGRNLKYDPVKQQFIDDEGANRLINPPMRGPWKI
;
A
#
# COMPACT_ATOMS: atom_id res chain seq x y z
N ASP A 1 7.73 -7.95 -6.38
CA ASP A 1 7.38 -9.32 -6.08
C ASP A 1 6.73 -9.44 -4.69
N MET A 2 7.47 -9.29 -3.59
CA MET A 2 6.92 -9.41 -2.23
C MET A 2 6.16 -8.17 -1.72
N GLY A 3 6.17 -7.07 -2.43
CA GLY A 3 5.55 -5.80 -1.99
C GLY A 3 4.09 -5.93 -1.60
N GLN A 4 3.34 -6.73 -2.34
CA GLN A 4 1.93 -7.01 -2.07
C GLN A 4 1.70 -7.58 -0.66
N HIS A 5 2.53 -8.52 -0.22
CA HIS A 5 2.40 -9.15 1.09
C HIS A 5 2.62 -8.21 2.27
N TYR A 6 3.33 -7.10 2.05
CA TYR A 6 3.59 -6.10 3.08
C TYR A 6 2.62 -4.93 3.02
N LEU A 7 2.27 -4.46 1.81
CA LEU A 7 1.45 -3.26 1.64
C LEU A 7 -0.05 -3.52 1.82
N ASP A 8 -0.54 -4.69 1.43
CA ASP A 8 -1.94 -5.07 1.61
C ASP A 8 -2.39 -5.06 3.08
N PRO A 9 -1.73 -5.77 4.01
CA PRO A 9 -2.08 -5.71 5.42
C PRO A 9 -1.98 -4.31 6.01
N VAL A 10 -0.98 -3.51 5.62
CA VAL A 10 -0.83 -2.14 6.11
C VAL A 10 -1.98 -1.27 5.64
N GLN A 11 -2.39 -1.38 4.38
CA GLN A 11 -3.52 -0.63 3.84
C GLN A 11 -4.83 -0.97 4.56
N TYR A 12 -5.06 -2.26 4.81
CA TYR A 12 -6.21 -2.73 5.59
C TYR A 12 -6.20 -2.17 7.02
N LEU A 13 -5.06 -2.28 7.73
CA LEU A 13 -4.93 -1.79 9.11
C LEU A 13 -5.12 -0.28 9.23
N LEU A 14 -4.76 0.48 8.21
CA LEU A 14 -4.93 1.93 8.16
C LEU A 14 -6.32 2.36 7.64
N GLY A 15 -7.20 1.41 7.30
CA GLY A 15 -8.51 1.70 6.74
C GLY A 15 -8.46 2.41 5.39
N LYS A 16 -7.49 2.05 4.53
CA LYS A 16 -7.24 2.70 3.23
C LYS A 16 -7.72 1.90 2.02
N ASP A 17 -8.54 0.88 2.23
CA ASP A 17 -9.04 0.01 1.15
C ASP A 17 -9.87 0.74 0.10
N ASP A 18 -10.51 1.85 0.47
CA ASP A 18 -11.36 2.64 -0.44
C ASP A 18 -10.62 3.78 -1.15
N THR A 19 -9.33 3.94 -0.92
CA THR A 19 -8.55 5.06 -1.47
C THR A 19 -7.15 4.62 -1.91
N GLY A 20 -6.38 5.55 -2.42
CA GLY A 20 -4.97 5.39 -2.77
C GLY A 20 -4.13 6.59 -2.35
N PRO A 21 -2.81 6.48 -2.37
CA PRO A 21 -1.92 7.59 -2.09
C PRO A 21 -2.07 8.69 -3.14
N VAL A 22 -1.85 9.94 -2.71
CA VAL A 22 -1.84 11.11 -3.60
C VAL A 22 -0.43 11.50 -4.04
N SER A 23 0.60 10.98 -3.38
CA SER A 23 1.98 11.13 -3.81
C SER A 23 2.81 9.90 -3.48
N VAL A 24 3.87 9.72 -4.27
CA VAL A 24 4.90 8.72 -4.05
C VAL A 24 6.25 9.42 -4.12
N GLU A 25 7.01 9.32 -3.04
CA GLU A 25 8.35 9.86 -2.92
C GLU A 25 9.35 8.72 -2.80
N ILE A 26 10.47 8.84 -3.50
CA ILE A 26 11.50 7.80 -3.50
C ILE A 26 12.85 8.36 -3.06
N ASP A 27 13.53 7.57 -2.24
CA ASP A 27 14.95 7.64 -2.00
C ASP A 27 15.56 6.31 -2.47
N ALA A 28 16.18 6.34 -3.64
CA ALA A 28 16.69 5.15 -4.30
C ALA A 28 17.90 5.47 -5.16
N PRO A 29 18.83 4.51 -5.39
CA PRO A 29 19.84 4.65 -6.42
C PRO A 29 19.19 4.63 -7.81
N GLN A 30 19.95 5.02 -8.81
CA GLN A 30 19.50 4.85 -10.19
C GLN A 30 19.23 3.37 -10.47
N GLN A 31 18.08 3.10 -11.03
CA GLN A 31 17.68 1.73 -11.36
C GLN A 31 18.34 1.26 -12.66
N HIS A 32 18.53 -0.04 -12.80
CA HIS A 32 18.91 -0.65 -14.06
C HIS A 32 17.78 -0.45 -15.09
N TYR A 33 18.12 -0.23 -16.36
CA TYR A 33 17.13 0.04 -17.41
C TYR A 33 16.09 -1.08 -17.60
N ASP A 34 16.44 -2.30 -17.26
CA ASP A 34 15.63 -3.52 -17.43
C ASP A 34 15.04 -4.07 -16.13
N ALA A 35 15.41 -3.51 -14.99
CA ALA A 35 14.97 -4.00 -13.68
C ALA A 35 14.78 -2.87 -12.67
N VAL A 36 13.81 -3.05 -11.81
CA VAL A 36 13.55 -2.21 -10.63
C VAL A 36 13.73 -3.09 -9.40
N GLY A 37 14.59 -2.73 -8.47
CA GLY A 37 14.87 -3.64 -7.38
C GLY A 37 15.47 -3.07 -6.11
N SER A 38 16.07 -1.90 -6.17
CA SER A 38 16.78 -1.33 -5.01
C SER A 38 16.21 0.03 -4.63
N TRP A 39 15.93 0.21 -3.36
CA TRP A 39 15.53 1.49 -2.77
C TRP A 39 16.00 1.57 -1.32
N ARG A 40 16.22 2.79 -0.82
CA ARG A 40 16.40 3.06 0.60
C ARG A 40 15.07 3.29 1.28
N ARG A 41 14.22 4.12 0.66
CA ARG A 41 12.88 4.43 1.18
C ARG A 41 11.91 4.75 0.05
N ILE A 42 10.67 4.26 0.16
CA ILE A 42 9.54 4.73 -0.64
C ILE A 42 8.48 5.22 0.35
N THR A 43 8.01 6.44 0.18
CA THR A 43 6.96 7.03 1.02
C THR A 43 5.72 7.29 0.18
N TYR A 44 4.62 6.69 0.58
CA TYR A 44 3.30 6.92 0.00
C TYR A 44 2.51 7.81 0.95
N THR A 45 2.07 8.98 0.48
CA THR A 45 1.27 9.91 1.28
C THR A 45 -0.16 9.92 0.80
N TYR A 46 -1.11 9.77 1.72
CA TYR A 46 -2.55 9.84 1.47
C TYR A 46 -3.07 11.25 1.66
N ALA A 47 -4.29 11.53 1.16
CA ALA A 47 -4.88 12.87 1.20
C ALA A 47 -5.10 13.42 2.62
N ASP A 48 -5.26 12.55 3.61
CA ASP A 48 -5.40 12.91 5.03
C ASP A 48 -4.06 13.07 5.77
N GLY A 49 -2.94 12.98 5.04
CA GLY A 49 -1.60 13.08 5.60
C GLY A 49 -1.03 11.78 6.18
N CYS A 50 -1.80 10.70 6.18
CA CYS A 50 -1.29 9.38 6.55
C CYS A 50 -0.18 8.96 5.59
N GLN A 51 0.89 8.37 6.11
CA GLN A 51 2.01 7.89 5.32
C GLN A 51 2.23 6.40 5.50
N VAL A 52 2.47 5.72 4.39
CA VAL A 52 2.97 4.35 4.36
C VAL A 52 4.41 4.38 3.87
N ILE A 53 5.32 3.91 4.68
CA ILE A 53 6.76 3.94 4.41
C ILE A 53 7.25 2.51 4.18
N LEU A 54 7.84 2.28 3.01
CA LEU A 54 8.50 1.04 2.67
C LEU A 54 10.01 1.23 2.79
N ASP A 55 10.57 0.79 3.91
CA ASP A 55 12.01 0.81 4.13
C ASP A 55 12.69 -0.33 3.37
N GLY A 56 13.79 0.02 2.69
CA GLY A 56 14.61 -0.89 1.89
C GLY A 56 15.95 -1.22 2.56
N GLU A 57 17.04 -0.90 1.88
CA GLU A 57 18.41 -1.33 2.25
C GLU A 57 18.88 -0.83 3.63
N ASN A 58 18.52 0.38 4.02
CA ASN A 58 18.97 1.00 5.27
C ASN A 58 17.86 1.12 6.30
N ARG A 59 16.99 0.14 6.35
CA ARG A 59 15.86 0.15 7.28
C ARG A 59 16.31 0.27 8.74
N ASP A 60 15.63 1.11 9.49
CA ASP A 60 15.75 1.16 10.93
C ASP A 60 15.01 -0.04 11.55
N LYS A 61 15.78 -0.97 12.13
CA LYS A 61 15.22 -2.16 12.78
C LYS A 61 14.41 -1.86 14.04
N ASN A 62 14.58 -0.66 14.61
CA ASN A 62 13.90 -0.20 15.81
C ASN A 62 12.73 0.75 15.49
N ALA A 63 12.50 1.05 14.21
CA ALA A 63 11.37 1.88 13.81
C ALA A 63 10.05 1.26 14.25
N ALA A 64 9.11 2.10 14.63
CA ALA A 64 7.75 1.66 14.88
C ALA A 64 7.14 1.06 13.61
N TYR A 65 6.35 0.02 13.77
CA TYR A 65 5.55 -0.56 12.69
C TYR A 65 4.35 0.34 12.36
N ILE A 66 3.72 0.90 13.39
CA ILE A 66 2.67 1.91 13.28
C ILE A 66 3.00 3.02 14.26
N GLU A 67 2.87 4.26 13.82
CA GLU A 67 3.02 5.44 14.66
C GLU A 67 1.82 6.36 14.46
N GLY A 68 1.26 6.85 15.55
CA GLY A 68 0.12 7.75 15.55
C GLY A 68 0.17 8.74 16.70
N PRO A 69 -0.83 9.63 16.83
CA PRO A 69 -0.85 10.69 17.82
C PRO A 69 -0.90 10.16 19.28
N HIS A 70 -1.29 8.92 19.46
CA HIS A 70 -1.44 8.32 20.80
C HIS A 70 -0.27 7.42 21.20
N GLY A 71 0.67 7.17 20.30
CA GLY A 71 1.85 6.33 20.57
C GLY A 71 2.22 5.46 19.38
N LYS A 72 3.00 4.42 19.65
CA LYS A 72 3.65 3.58 18.66
C LYS A 72 3.39 2.10 18.92
N VAL A 73 3.30 1.35 17.84
CA VAL A 73 3.29 -0.11 17.86
C VAL A 73 4.54 -0.61 17.15
N PHE A 74 5.29 -1.47 17.83
CA PHE A 74 6.54 -2.06 17.34
C PHE A 74 6.33 -3.48 16.86
N LYS A 75 7.36 -4.05 16.25
CA LYS A 75 7.36 -5.45 15.83
C LYS A 75 7.00 -6.38 16.99
N GLY A 76 6.11 -7.34 16.74
CA GLY A 76 5.59 -8.25 17.76
C GLY A 76 4.49 -7.63 18.62
N PHE A 77 3.84 -6.58 18.13
CA PHE A 77 2.73 -5.86 18.78
C PHE A 77 3.06 -5.27 20.15
N LYS A 78 4.35 -5.05 20.44
CA LYS A 78 4.76 -4.24 21.60
C LYS A 78 4.35 -2.79 21.36
N SER A 79 3.91 -2.10 22.42
CA SER A 79 3.44 -0.72 22.31
C SER A 79 3.96 0.13 23.47
N ASP A 80 4.13 1.42 23.22
CA ASP A 80 4.34 2.44 24.24
C ASP A 80 3.03 3.15 24.65
N ILE A 81 1.89 2.75 24.07
CA ILE A 81 0.58 3.26 24.45
C ILE A 81 0.22 2.75 25.83
N PRO A 82 -0.06 3.64 26.81
CA PRO A 82 -0.44 3.22 28.16
C PRO A 82 -1.70 2.36 28.15
N ASP A 83 -1.70 1.32 28.99
CA ASP A 83 -2.86 0.42 29.17
C ASP A 83 -3.42 -0.20 27.87
N MET A 84 -2.57 -0.43 26.87
CA MET A 84 -2.95 -0.96 25.56
C MET A 84 -3.81 -2.23 25.65
N GLU A 85 -3.47 -3.15 26.56
CA GLU A 85 -4.24 -4.41 26.75
C GLU A 85 -5.67 -4.12 27.22
N LYS A 86 -5.84 -3.24 28.21
CA LYS A 86 -7.18 -2.85 28.68
C LYS A 86 -7.97 -2.13 27.59
N LEU A 87 -7.28 -1.33 26.77
CA LEU A 87 -7.89 -0.65 25.64
C LEU A 87 -8.43 -1.65 24.62
N ILE A 88 -7.62 -2.66 24.27
CA ILE A 88 -8.01 -3.73 23.36
C ILE A 88 -9.21 -4.51 23.90
N ASP A 89 -9.17 -4.88 25.19
CA ASP A 89 -10.26 -5.62 25.86
C ASP A 89 -11.57 -4.81 25.92
N SER A 90 -11.49 -3.49 25.82
CA SER A 90 -12.66 -2.60 25.81
C SER A 90 -13.30 -2.43 24.44
N LEU A 91 -12.63 -2.87 23.37
CA LEU A 91 -13.15 -2.77 22.01
C LEU A 91 -14.23 -3.83 21.77
N PRO A 92 -15.27 -3.51 20.99
CA PRO A 92 -16.24 -4.52 20.61
C PRO A 92 -15.59 -5.59 19.73
N ASP A 93 -16.10 -6.81 19.83
CA ASP A 93 -15.70 -7.87 18.92
C ASP A 93 -15.88 -7.42 17.46
N PRO A 94 -14.92 -7.73 16.58
CA PRO A 94 -15.05 -7.38 15.17
C PRO A 94 -16.26 -8.07 14.55
N ALA A 95 -16.96 -7.36 13.68
CA ALA A 95 -18.07 -7.93 12.94
C ALA A 95 -17.65 -9.21 12.20
N PRO A 96 -18.48 -10.25 12.20
CA PRO A 96 -18.20 -11.48 11.48
C PRO A 96 -17.91 -11.20 10.00
N GLN A 97 -16.73 -11.60 9.56
CA GLN A 97 -16.32 -11.45 8.16
C GLN A 97 -16.50 -12.78 7.42
N ILE A 98 -16.83 -12.67 6.12
CA ILE A 98 -16.82 -13.84 5.25
C ILE A 98 -15.36 -14.26 5.06
N GLY A 99 -15.02 -15.43 5.57
CA GLY A 99 -13.66 -15.95 5.59
C GLY A 99 -13.29 -16.81 4.39
N THR A 100 -14.25 -17.19 3.54
CA THR A 100 -14.00 -18.08 2.42
C THR A 100 -14.69 -17.63 1.14
N PHE A 101 -14.03 -17.88 0.02
CA PHE A 101 -14.60 -17.63 -1.33
C PHE A 101 -15.91 -18.40 -1.55
N SER A 102 -15.98 -19.66 -1.12
CA SER A 102 -17.18 -20.49 -1.26
C SER A 102 -18.38 -19.91 -0.52
N GLU A 103 -18.18 -19.32 0.65
CA GLU A 103 -19.23 -18.63 1.40
C GLU A 103 -19.67 -17.36 0.69
N SER A 104 -18.75 -16.57 0.16
CA SER A 104 -19.04 -15.39 -0.65
C SER A 104 -19.90 -15.74 -1.87
N VAL A 105 -19.55 -16.80 -2.60
CA VAL A 105 -20.32 -17.29 -3.74
C VAL A 105 -21.75 -17.68 -3.33
N ARG A 106 -21.90 -18.43 -2.23
CA ARG A 106 -23.19 -18.91 -1.76
C ARG A 106 -24.09 -17.79 -1.22
N THR A 107 -23.50 -16.85 -0.47
CA THR A 107 -24.26 -15.78 0.19
C THR A 107 -24.40 -14.52 -0.66
N ARG A 108 -23.62 -14.40 -1.74
CA ARG A 108 -23.47 -13.18 -2.57
C ARG A 108 -22.99 -11.96 -1.78
N LYS A 109 -22.40 -12.17 -0.62
CA LYS A 109 -21.78 -11.10 0.17
C LYS A 109 -20.32 -10.92 -0.23
N LYS A 110 -19.83 -9.67 -0.18
CA LYS A 110 -18.44 -9.37 -0.49
C LYS A 110 -17.50 -10.05 0.50
N PHE A 111 -16.49 -10.63 -0.04
CA PHE A 111 -15.37 -11.23 0.66
C PHE A 111 -14.27 -10.18 0.86
N ALA A 112 -13.52 -10.23 1.97
CA ALA A 112 -12.48 -9.24 2.25
C ALA A 112 -11.40 -9.22 1.17
N LEU A 113 -11.04 -10.39 0.61
CA LEU A 113 -10.11 -10.50 -0.51
C LEU A 113 -10.87 -10.41 -1.84
N ASN A 114 -11.45 -9.26 -2.10
CA ASN A 114 -12.21 -8.99 -3.33
C ASN A 114 -11.38 -8.22 -4.36
N GLU A 115 -11.94 -8.07 -5.55
CA GLU A 115 -11.29 -7.41 -6.68
C GLU A 115 -10.92 -5.95 -6.41
N SER A 116 -11.73 -5.23 -5.64
CA SER A 116 -11.48 -3.82 -5.33
C SER A 116 -10.27 -3.66 -4.40
N ASN A 117 -10.22 -4.46 -3.32
CA ASN A 117 -9.11 -4.44 -2.38
C ASN A 117 -7.82 -4.92 -3.06
N GLY A 118 -7.89 -6.00 -3.84
CA GLY A 118 -6.75 -6.47 -4.63
C GLY A 118 -6.23 -5.43 -5.61
N HIS A 119 -7.14 -4.71 -6.30
CA HIS A 119 -6.75 -3.62 -7.19
C HIS A 119 -6.04 -2.49 -6.42
N ARG A 120 -6.57 -2.06 -5.27
CA ARG A 120 -5.95 -1.00 -4.45
C ARG A 120 -4.55 -1.38 -3.97
N SER A 121 -4.39 -2.58 -3.45
CA SER A 121 -3.10 -3.07 -2.98
C SER A 121 -2.08 -3.21 -4.10
N CYS A 122 -2.49 -3.74 -5.26
CA CYS A 122 -1.64 -3.80 -6.45
C CYS A 122 -1.25 -2.42 -6.96
N SER A 123 -2.17 -1.45 -6.90
CA SER A 123 -1.91 -0.08 -7.35
C SER A 123 -0.76 0.56 -6.56
N ILE A 124 -0.74 0.44 -5.23
CA ILE A 124 0.36 0.99 -4.41
C ILE A 124 1.70 0.43 -4.85
N VAL A 125 1.80 -0.88 -5.04
CA VAL A 125 3.05 -1.53 -5.50
C VAL A 125 3.47 -0.96 -6.85
N ASN A 126 2.54 -0.86 -7.79
CA ASN A 126 2.83 -0.37 -9.14
C ASN A 126 3.22 1.11 -9.15
N LEU A 127 2.59 1.95 -8.34
CA LEU A 127 2.98 3.36 -8.19
C LEU A 127 4.44 3.50 -7.75
N GLY A 128 4.88 2.70 -6.77
CA GLY A 128 6.27 2.65 -6.34
C GLY A 128 7.22 2.18 -7.44
N VAL A 129 6.85 1.13 -8.19
CA VAL A 129 7.63 0.61 -9.32
C VAL A 129 7.78 1.68 -10.41
N ILE A 130 6.72 2.41 -10.74
CA ILE A 130 6.75 3.48 -11.74
C ILE A 130 7.67 4.63 -11.27
N ALA A 131 7.54 5.07 -10.00
CA ALA A 131 8.38 6.10 -9.44
C ALA A 131 9.86 5.72 -9.47
N LEU A 132 10.20 4.49 -9.04
CA LEU A 132 11.57 3.96 -9.10
C LEU A 132 12.11 3.91 -10.54
N ARG A 133 11.31 3.42 -11.49
CA ARG A 133 11.70 3.31 -12.90
C ARG A 133 11.99 4.68 -13.51
N LEU A 134 11.21 5.70 -13.15
CA LEU A 134 11.40 7.07 -13.61
C LEU A 134 12.43 7.84 -12.80
N GLY A 135 12.86 7.34 -11.64
CA GLY A 135 13.86 7.96 -10.78
C GLY A 135 13.40 9.29 -10.17
N ARG A 136 12.10 9.48 -9.93
CA ARG A 136 11.56 10.74 -9.42
C ARG A 136 10.27 10.59 -8.63
N ASN A 137 9.98 11.58 -7.79
CA ASN A 137 8.73 11.68 -7.05
C ASN A 137 7.55 11.96 -8.00
N LEU A 138 6.39 11.40 -7.67
CA LEU A 138 5.19 11.47 -8.49
C LEU A 138 4.00 11.93 -7.66
N LYS A 139 3.09 12.68 -8.30
CA LYS A 139 1.75 13.01 -7.77
C LYS A 139 0.71 12.19 -8.50
N TYR A 140 -0.25 11.65 -7.75
CA TYR A 140 -1.25 10.73 -8.28
C TYR A 140 -2.66 11.14 -7.84
N ASP A 141 -3.62 11.02 -8.75
CA ASP A 141 -5.04 11.16 -8.47
C ASP A 141 -5.65 9.76 -8.32
N PRO A 142 -5.96 9.31 -7.10
CA PRO A 142 -6.47 7.97 -6.87
C PRO A 142 -7.91 7.76 -7.36
N VAL A 143 -8.64 8.83 -7.64
CA VAL A 143 -10.01 8.78 -8.20
C VAL A 143 -9.95 8.59 -9.70
N LYS A 144 -9.15 9.40 -10.39
CA LYS A 144 -8.95 9.29 -11.85
C LYS A 144 -7.98 8.16 -12.23
N GLN A 145 -7.23 7.66 -11.25
CA GLN A 145 -6.19 6.65 -11.43
C GLN A 145 -5.12 7.09 -12.45
N GLN A 146 -4.67 8.33 -12.31
CA GLN A 146 -3.70 8.96 -13.20
C GLN A 146 -2.67 9.78 -12.42
N PHE A 147 -1.45 9.84 -12.95
CA PHE A 147 -0.47 10.80 -12.46
C PHE A 147 -0.82 12.21 -12.92
N ILE A 148 -0.69 13.16 -12.00
CA ILE A 148 -1.03 14.56 -12.23
C ILE A 148 0.08 15.22 -13.06
N ASP A 149 -0.28 15.81 -14.19
CA ASP A 149 0.61 16.55 -15.10
C ASP A 149 1.86 15.75 -15.53
N ASP A 150 1.73 14.44 -15.70
CA ASP A 150 2.84 13.54 -16.00
C ASP A 150 2.47 12.45 -17.02
N GLU A 151 2.53 12.81 -18.28
CA GLU A 151 2.28 11.85 -19.38
C GLU A 151 3.26 10.70 -19.40
N GLY A 152 4.53 10.92 -19.03
CA GLY A 152 5.55 9.88 -19.01
C GLY A 152 5.21 8.79 -18.00
N ALA A 153 4.75 9.17 -16.81
CA ALA A 153 4.29 8.24 -15.80
C ALA A 153 2.98 7.56 -16.21
N ASN A 154 2.03 8.30 -16.81
CA ASN A 154 0.75 7.77 -17.25
C ASN A 154 0.89 6.68 -18.33
N ARG A 155 1.87 6.77 -19.22
CA ARG A 155 2.18 5.71 -20.19
C ARG A 155 2.59 4.39 -19.55
N LEU A 156 3.12 4.41 -18.32
CA LEU A 156 3.53 3.20 -17.60
C LEU A 156 2.38 2.55 -16.83
N ILE A 157 1.27 3.24 -16.62
CA ILE A 157 0.07 2.65 -16.00
C ILE A 157 -0.52 1.57 -16.89
N ASN A 158 -0.54 1.83 -18.19
CA ASN A 158 -1.12 0.91 -19.17
C ASN A 158 -0.10 0.61 -20.29
N PRO A 159 0.90 -0.23 -20.00
CA PRO A 159 1.92 -0.57 -20.99
C PRO A 159 1.31 -1.32 -22.15
N PRO A 160 1.86 -1.18 -23.38
CA PRO A 160 1.35 -1.86 -24.56
C PRO A 160 1.38 -3.37 -24.39
N MET A 161 0.27 -4.00 -24.67
CA MET A 161 0.14 -5.46 -24.62
C MET A 161 0.85 -6.11 -25.81
N ARG A 162 1.44 -7.30 -25.58
CA ARG A 162 1.98 -8.11 -26.65
C ARG A 162 0.82 -8.70 -27.48
N GLY A 163 0.87 -8.52 -28.79
CA GLY A 163 -0.12 -9.14 -29.67
C GLY A 163 -0.19 -10.68 -29.51
N PRO A 164 -1.36 -11.30 -29.67
CA PRO A 164 -2.63 -10.71 -30.10
C PRO A 164 -3.51 -10.14 -28.96
N TRP A 165 -2.98 -10.11 -27.71
CA TRP A 165 -3.72 -9.74 -26.51
C TRP A 165 -4.07 -8.25 -26.51
N LYS A 166 -5.33 -7.94 -26.18
CA LYS A 166 -5.84 -6.58 -25.94
C LYS A 166 -6.77 -6.64 -24.74
N ILE A 167 -6.68 -5.63 -23.88
CA ILE A 167 -7.64 -5.37 -22.80
C ILE A 167 -8.46 -4.17 -23.18
#